data_4d6dbe39c681583f4414494e9fbd2124
#
_entry.id   4d6dbe39c681583f4414494e9fbd2124
#
_cell.length_a   1.000
_cell.length_b   1.000
_cell.length_c   1.000
_cell.angle_alpha   90.00
_cell.angle_beta   90.00
_cell.angle_gamma   90.00
#
_symmetry.space_group_name_H-M   'P 1'
#
loop_
_entity.id
_entity.type
_entity.pdbx_description
1 polymer ?
#
loop_
_entity_poly.entity_id
_entity_poly.type
_entity_poly.pdbx_seq_one_letter_code
_entity_poly.pdbx_strand_id
1 'polypeptide(L)'
;MAIPNFVFKYFTMSSSCGLIRTELMKGAAYQRMVKLMKSHIDTKCLHEGWKPGQGDPRQLPIYQSTTFKYDTSEYMGKLFDLEASGYFYTRLQNPTNDFVAEKICAMEGGVAAMLTSSGQAANFYAIFNICEAGDHFITSSSIYGGTYNLFNVTMRKMGIECTFVDQNLPEEELAKYFKPNTKAVFGETITNPTVTVFDFEKFARLAHGHGVPLIVDNTFATPINCRPFEWGADIVTHSTTKYMDGQGVSVGGCIVDSGNFDWMAHKEKFPGLCTPDESYHGITYAERFGKGAYITKATAQLMRDLGSIQAPQNAFYLNLGLETLSVRMERHCKNALKVAKYLKSNDKIDWVHFADLNGDEYHALAQKYMPNGTCGVLAFAVKGGREKSIKFMDALNFISIATHVADAKSCLLHPASHTHRQLTDEQLREAGIAPDLIRLSVGIEDADDIIKDIEQALNRT
;
A
#
# COMPACT_ATOMS: atom_id res chain seq x y z
N MET A 1 58.30 1.01 0.97
CA MET A 1 57.15 1.20 0.05
C MET A 1 55.91 1.17 0.90
N ALA A 2 55.35 2.34 1.18
CA ALA A 2 54.18 2.49 2.05
C ALA A 2 52.93 2.26 1.23
N ILE A 3 52.05 1.36 1.69
CA ILE A 3 50.72 1.14 1.17
C ILE A 3 49.85 2.29 1.69
N PRO A 4 49.14 3.04 0.83
CA PRO A 4 48.27 4.11 1.28
C PRO A 4 47.06 3.52 2.03
N ASN A 5 46.82 4.03 3.21
CA ASN A 5 45.60 3.79 4.00
C ASN A 5 44.35 4.19 3.26
N PHE A 6 43.65 3.23 2.67
CA PHE A 6 42.24 3.35 2.31
C PHE A 6 41.44 3.08 3.59
N VAL A 7 41.29 4.08 4.43
CA VAL A 7 40.42 4.01 5.60
C VAL A 7 39.12 4.73 5.31
N PHE A 8 38.11 3.92 5.10
CA PHE A 8 36.74 4.06 5.59
C PHE A 8 36.20 5.47 5.86
N LYS A 9 35.53 6.04 4.89
CA LYS A 9 34.48 7.04 5.10
C LYS A 9 33.11 6.47 4.67
N TYR A 10 32.79 5.31 5.14
CA TYR A 10 31.50 4.67 4.90
C TYR A 10 30.73 4.53 6.20
N PHE A 11 30.37 5.62 6.83
CA PHE A 11 29.34 5.55 7.87
C PHE A 11 28.97 6.96 8.33
N THR A 12 28.11 7.61 7.58
CA THR A 12 27.12 8.53 8.13
C THR A 12 26.19 8.94 7.00
N MET A 13 25.19 8.16 6.72
CA MET A 13 23.97 8.59 6.06
C MET A 13 23.06 7.39 5.82
N SER A 14 22.42 6.92 6.86
CA SER A 14 21.18 6.19 6.66
C SER A 14 20.17 6.69 7.68
N SER A 15 19.11 7.13 7.08
CA SER A 15 17.75 7.03 7.57
C SER A 15 17.42 7.51 8.96
N SER A 16 16.27 7.86 8.98
CA SER A 16 15.30 8.12 10.00
C SER A 16 15.24 9.55 10.46
N CYS A 17 14.10 10.09 10.18
CA CYS A 17 13.55 11.30 10.73
C CYS A 17 14.10 12.60 10.16
N GLY A 18 13.32 13.21 9.26
CA GLY A 18 13.63 14.47 8.56
C GLY A 18 13.88 15.71 9.44
N LEU A 19 13.95 15.59 10.75
CA LEU A 19 14.10 16.73 11.65
C LEU A 19 15.54 16.92 12.20
N ILE A 20 16.37 15.90 12.25
CA ILE A 20 17.77 16.05 12.73
C ILE A 20 18.72 16.45 11.59
N ARG A 21 18.30 16.34 10.34
CA ARG A 21 19.12 16.64 9.16
C ARG A 21 19.22 18.12 8.75
N THR A 22 18.36 19.01 9.22
CA THR A 22 18.31 20.39 8.74
C THR A 22 19.49 21.27 9.16
N GLU A 23 20.21 20.94 10.22
CA GLU A 23 21.38 21.72 10.64
C GLU A 23 22.74 21.20 10.12
N LEU A 24 22.86 19.93 9.77
CA LEU A 24 24.13 19.32 9.35
C LEU A 24 24.37 19.29 7.84
N MET A 25 23.36 19.56 7.02
CA MET A 25 23.46 19.50 5.55
C MET A 25 23.43 20.87 4.89
N LYS A 26 24.29 21.78 5.30
CA LYS A 26 24.59 23.00 4.54
C LYS A 26 25.60 22.69 3.43
N GLY A 27 25.12 22.22 2.26
CA GLY A 27 26.03 21.91 1.16
C GLY A 27 25.33 21.29 -0.06
N ALA A 28 26.13 20.85 -1.06
CA ALA A 28 25.67 20.29 -2.33
C ALA A 28 24.68 19.12 -2.18
N ALA A 29 24.79 18.30 -1.13
CA ALA A 29 23.88 17.18 -0.84
C ALA A 29 22.46 17.68 -0.46
N TYR A 30 22.37 18.73 0.36
CA TYR A 30 21.09 19.35 0.71
C TYR A 30 20.41 19.98 -0.52
N GLN A 31 21.17 20.73 -1.34
CA GLN A 31 20.66 21.31 -2.58
C GLN A 31 20.17 20.24 -3.56
N ARG A 32 20.86 19.08 -3.64
CA ARG A 32 20.47 17.94 -4.46
C ARG A 32 19.20 17.27 -3.94
N MET A 33 19.08 17.10 -2.61
CA MET A 33 17.88 16.54 -1.96
C MET A 33 16.67 17.45 -2.18
N VAL A 34 16.78 18.77 -1.97
CA VAL A 34 15.71 19.75 -2.24
C VAL A 34 15.30 19.75 -3.71
N LYS A 35 16.26 19.55 -4.62
CA LYS A 35 15.98 19.45 -6.07
C LYS A 35 15.21 18.17 -6.41
N LEU A 36 15.53 17.03 -5.77
CA LEU A 36 14.81 15.76 -5.96
C LEU A 36 13.41 15.77 -5.33
N MET A 37 13.21 16.45 -4.19
CA MET A 37 11.87 16.62 -3.59
C MET A 37 10.89 17.36 -4.52
N LYS A 38 11.41 18.17 -5.44
CA LYS A 38 10.62 18.86 -6.49
C LYS A 38 10.51 18.06 -7.80
N SER A 39 11.10 16.87 -7.86
CA SER A 39 11.09 16.06 -9.06
C SER A 39 9.72 15.44 -9.31
N HIS A 40 9.37 15.25 -10.58
CA HIS A 40 8.22 14.47 -11.00
C HIS A 40 8.30 13.03 -10.53
N ILE A 41 7.16 12.35 -10.44
CA ILE A 41 7.04 10.99 -9.91
C ILE A 41 7.94 10.00 -10.66
N ASP A 42 8.05 10.11 -11.98
CA ASP A 42 8.89 9.25 -12.81
C ASP A 42 10.37 9.31 -12.40
N THR A 43 10.86 10.52 -12.11
CA THR A 43 12.22 10.73 -11.61
C THR A 43 12.39 10.15 -10.20
N LYS A 44 11.37 10.25 -9.35
CA LYS A 44 11.39 9.66 -8.01
C LYS A 44 11.47 8.13 -8.06
N CYS A 45 10.74 7.48 -8.96
CA CYS A 45 10.82 6.03 -9.19
C CYS A 45 12.27 5.55 -9.40
N LEU A 46 13.09 6.34 -10.10
CA LEU A 46 14.45 5.98 -10.47
C LEU A 46 15.52 6.43 -9.46
N HIS A 47 15.33 7.59 -8.80
CA HIS A 47 16.42 8.28 -8.11
C HIS A 47 16.23 8.47 -6.61
N GLU A 48 15.04 8.18 -6.05
CA GLU A 48 14.84 8.21 -4.60
C GLU A 48 15.27 6.89 -3.93
N GLY A 49 15.50 6.94 -2.62
CA GLY A 49 16.05 5.84 -1.84
C GLY A 49 17.57 5.76 -1.95
N TRP A 50 18.10 4.82 -2.71
CA TRP A 50 19.54 4.65 -2.88
C TRP A 50 20.19 5.83 -3.61
N LYS A 51 21.17 6.45 -2.95
CA LYS A 51 21.91 7.62 -3.47
C LYS A 51 23.41 7.32 -3.44
N PRO A 52 23.95 6.70 -4.51
CA PRO A 52 25.36 6.30 -4.55
C PRO A 52 26.30 7.52 -4.51
N GLY A 53 27.37 7.39 -3.73
CA GLY A 53 28.51 8.30 -3.70
C GLY A 53 29.56 7.93 -4.75
N GLN A 54 30.72 8.58 -4.67
CA GLN A 54 31.84 8.27 -5.57
C GLN A 54 32.39 6.87 -5.29
N GLY A 55 32.34 5.98 -6.29
CA GLY A 55 32.82 4.60 -6.17
C GLY A 55 31.79 3.60 -5.60
N ASP A 56 30.62 4.07 -5.23
CA ASP A 56 29.53 3.17 -4.80
C ASP A 56 28.89 2.43 -5.97
N PRO A 57 28.32 1.26 -5.75
CA PRO A 57 27.50 0.59 -6.74
C PRO A 57 26.37 1.51 -7.22
N ARG A 58 26.17 1.60 -8.53
CA ARG A 58 25.05 2.37 -9.09
C ARG A 58 23.70 1.79 -8.66
N GLN A 59 23.63 0.46 -8.59
CA GLN A 59 22.42 -0.24 -8.15
C GLN A 59 22.41 -0.45 -6.64
N LEU A 60 21.22 -0.51 -6.06
CA LEU A 60 21.01 -0.75 -4.64
C LEU A 60 21.73 -2.03 -4.17
N PRO A 61 22.62 -1.98 -3.17
CA PRO A 61 23.23 -3.19 -2.61
C PRO A 61 22.25 -4.02 -1.78
N ILE A 62 22.43 -5.34 -1.79
CA ILE A 62 21.69 -6.25 -0.91
C ILE A 62 22.53 -6.49 0.36
N TYR A 63 22.05 -6.00 1.49
CA TYR A 63 22.68 -6.24 2.79
C TYR A 63 22.16 -7.54 3.40
N GLN A 64 22.76 -8.66 3.01
CA GLN A 64 22.39 -10.00 3.46
C GLN A 64 23.10 -10.33 4.78
N SER A 65 22.66 -9.71 5.89
CA SER A 65 23.18 -9.92 7.23
C SER A 65 22.07 -9.92 8.26
N THR A 66 22.17 -10.75 9.28
CA THR A 66 21.23 -10.75 10.41
C THR A 66 21.55 -9.65 11.42
N THR A 67 22.85 -9.34 11.60
CA THR A 67 23.36 -8.42 12.63
C THR A 67 24.46 -7.54 12.05
N PHE A 68 24.81 -6.49 12.79
CA PHE A 68 25.81 -5.52 12.41
C PHE A 68 26.85 -5.37 13.51
N LYS A 69 28.08 -4.98 13.18
CA LYS A 69 29.22 -4.82 14.11
C LYS A 69 29.32 -3.36 14.55
N TYR A 70 29.64 -3.16 15.81
CA TYR A 70 29.95 -1.86 16.42
C TYR A 70 31.34 -1.85 17.07
N ASP A 71 31.94 -0.68 17.16
CA ASP A 71 33.26 -0.51 17.74
C ASP A 71 33.21 -0.36 19.27
N THR A 72 32.07 0.09 19.83
CA THR A 72 31.94 0.27 21.29
C THR A 72 30.57 -0.24 21.79
N SER A 73 30.57 -0.79 23.02
CA SER A 73 29.34 -1.20 23.71
C SER A 73 28.41 0.00 24.00
N GLU A 74 28.99 1.17 24.27
CA GLU A 74 28.23 2.40 24.51
C GLU A 74 27.38 2.79 23.28
N TYR A 75 27.98 2.78 22.09
CA TYR A 75 27.23 3.11 20.86
C TYR A 75 26.11 2.11 20.60
N MET A 76 26.37 0.81 20.82
CA MET A 76 25.36 -0.23 20.71
C MET A 76 24.21 0.00 21.69
N GLY A 77 24.50 0.36 22.97
CA GLY A 77 23.48 0.72 23.95
C GLY A 77 22.59 1.87 23.49
N LYS A 78 23.18 2.96 22.98
CA LYS A 78 22.42 4.10 22.42
C LYS A 78 21.47 3.74 21.28
N LEU A 79 21.79 2.73 20.48
CA LEU A 79 20.86 2.24 19.44
C LEU A 79 19.63 1.57 20.05
N PHE A 80 19.83 0.74 21.10
CA PHE A 80 18.72 0.10 21.81
C PHE A 80 17.84 1.10 22.57
N ASP A 81 18.44 2.20 23.06
CA ASP A 81 17.72 3.28 23.75
C ASP A 81 17.09 4.29 22.78
N LEU A 82 17.16 4.04 21.47
CA LEU A 82 16.71 4.95 20.41
C LEU A 82 17.38 6.34 20.49
N GLU A 83 18.59 6.44 21.04
CA GLU A 83 19.39 7.66 21.18
C GLU A 83 20.35 7.86 20.01
N ALA A 84 20.66 6.80 19.27
CA ALA A 84 21.47 6.84 18.07
C ALA A 84 20.74 6.21 16.89
N SER A 85 21.15 6.57 15.67
CA SER A 85 20.65 5.98 14.43
C SER A 85 21.61 4.91 13.92
N GLY A 86 21.09 3.78 13.47
CA GLY A 86 21.91 2.71 12.89
C GLY A 86 21.17 1.37 12.88
N TYR A 87 21.83 0.36 12.34
CA TYR A 87 21.28 -0.99 12.21
C TYR A 87 21.92 -1.90 13.24
N PHE A 88 21.15 -2.72 13.91
CA PHE A 88 21.66 -3.73 14.84
C PHE A 88 21.14 -5.13 14.58
N TYR A 89 19.91 -5.24 14.08
CA TYR A 89 19.30 -6.52 13.75
C TYR A 89 18.32 -6.41 12.60
N THR A 90 18.47 -7.22 11.56
CA THR A 90 17.69 -7.13 10.32
C THR A 90 16.19 -7.33 10.54
N ARG A 91 15.74 -8.04 11.58
CA ARG A 91 14.32 -8.17 11.90
C ARG A 91 13.65 -6.82 12.14
N LEU A 92 14.36 -5.83 12.67
CA LEU A 92 13.83 -4.47 12.87
C LEU A 92 14.03 -3.62 11.64
N GLN A 93 15.26 -3.54 11.17
CA GLN A 93 15.69 -2.67 10.08
C GLN A 93 16.84 -3.28 9.29
N ASN A 94 16.87 -3.01 8.00
CA ASN A 94 17.95 -3.41 7.10
C ASN A 94 18.18 -2.29 6.07
N PRO A 95 19.46 -1.94 5.75
CA PRO A 95 19.74 -0.86 4.81
C PRO A 95 19.01 -0.99 3.47
N THR A 96 18.95 -2.21 2.89
CA THR A 96 18.26 -2.45 1.61
C THR A 96 16.76 -2.13 1.73
N ASN A 97 16.13 -2.59 2.80
CA ASN A 97 14.70 -2.36 3.03
C ASN A 97 14.41 -0.87 3.23
N ASP A 98 15.25 -0.17 3.99
CA ASP A 98 15.05 1.24 4.29
C ASP A 98 15.19 2.12 3.04
N PHE A 99 16.16 1.85 2.15
CA PHE A 99 16.26 2.57 0.89
C PHE A 99 15.03 2.39 0.00
N VAL A 100 14.44 1.19 -0.01
CA VAL A 100 13.22 0.93 -0.78
C VAL A 100 12.00 1.58 -0.12
N ALA A 101 11.91 1.54 1.20
CA ALA A 101 10.87 2.25 1.96
C ALA A 101 10.95 3.77 1.74
N GLU A 102 12.17 4.36 1.77
CA GLU A 102 12.40 5.78 1.46
C GLU A 102 11.93 6.14 0.03
N LYS A 103 12.16 5.26 -0.96
CA LYS A 103 11.69 5.47 -2.33
C LYS A 103 10.16 5.54 -2.37
N ILE A 104 9.46 4.56 -1.78
CA ILE A 104 7.99 4.52 -1.75
C ILE A 104 7.46 5.73 -0.97
N CYS A 105 8.09 6.08 0.16
CA CYS A 105 7.75 7.28 0.95
C CYS A 105 7.82 8.56 0.10
N ALA A 106 8.89 8.75 -0.65
CA ALA A 106 9.06 9.91 -1.53
C ALA A 106 8.05 9.93 -2.68
N MET A 107 7.67 8.76 -3.21
CA MET A 107 6.65 8.64 -4.26
C MET A 107 5.27 9.03 -3.75
N GLU A 108 4.88 8.56 -2.56
CA GLU A 108 3.61 8.94 -1.91
C GLU A 108 3.60 10.38 -1.38
N GLY A 109 4.76 10.95 -1.10
CA GLY A 109 4.89 12.28 -0.49
C GLY A 109 4.80 12.25 1.03
N GLY A 110 5.10 11.11 1.65
CA GLY A 110 5.14 10.92 3.10
C GLY A 110 6.40 11.43 3.77
N VAL A 111 6.47 11.28 5.08
CA VAL A 111 7.63 11.66 5.92
C VAL A 111 8.43 10.45 6.41
N ALA A 112 7.79 9.30 6.55
CA ALA A 112 8.41 8.06 6.98
C ALA A 112 7.68 6.85 6.37
N ALA A 113 8.39 5.74 6.17
CA ALA A 113 7.82 4.49 5.70
C ALA A 113 8.57 3.28 6.26
N MET A 114 7.92 2.12 6.22
CA MET A 114 8.54 0.83 6.54
C MET A 114 8.01 -0.26 5.60
N LEU A 115 8.88 -1.20 5.21
CA LEU A 115 8.47 -2.40 4.50
C LEU A 115 7.99 -3.48 5.48
N THR A 116 7.04 -4.28 5.01
CA THR A 116 6.52 -5.46 5.73
C THR A 116 6.54 -6.69 4.82
N SER A 117 6.41 -7.86 5.42
CA SER A 117 6.44 -9.15 4.69
C SER A 117 5.27 -9.35 3.72
N SER A 118 4.19 -8.58 3.86
CA SER A 118 2.99 -8.66 3.01
C SER A 118 2.12 -7.43 3.19
N GLY A 119 1.21 -7.17 2.24
CA GLY A 119 0.16 -6.15 2.40
C GLY A 119 -0.74 -6.39 3.61
N GLN A 120 -1.03 -7.67 3.93
CA GLN A 120 -1.80 -8.00 5.14
C GLN A 120 -1.06 -7.65 6.43
N ALA A 121 0.26 -7.82 6.47
CA ALA A 121 1.07 -7.36 7.60
C ALA A 121 1.07 -5.82 7.68
N ALA A 122 1.08 -5.11 6.53
CA ALA A 122 0.97 -3.66 6.50
C ALA A 122 -0.38 -3.20 7.06
N ASN A 123 -1.49 -3.76 6.61
CA ASN A 123 -2.83 -3.42 7.09
C ASN A 123 -3.02 -3.78 8.58
N PHE A 124 -2.47 -4.93 9.01
CA PHE A 124 -2.49 -5.32 10.43
C PHE A 124 -1.71 -4.32 11.29
N TYR A 125 -0.46 -4.00 10.92
CA TYR A 125 0.36 -3.07 11.68
C TYR A 125 -0.22 -1.65 11.68
N ALA A 126 -0.80 -1.21 10.55
CA ALA A 126 -1.38 0.12 10.47
C ALA A 126 -2.51 0.33 11.50
N ILE A 127 -3.34 -0.66 11.73
CA ILE A 127 -4.40 -0.59 12.74
C ILE A 127 -3.85 -0.92 14.14
N PHE A 128 -3.09 -2.00 14.28
CA PHE A 128 -2.61 -2.48 15.59
C PHE A 128 -1.63 -1.53 16.27
N ASN A 129 -0.98 -0.65 15.51
CA ASN A 129 -0.09 0.39 16.04
C ASN A 129 -0.81 1.43 16.90
N ILE A 130 -2.12 1.61 16.71
CA ILE A 130 -2.93 2.65 17.35
C ILE A 130 -4.21 2.10 18.03
N CYS A 131 -4.51 0.81 17.85
CA CYS A 131 -5.63 0.13 18.48
C CYS A 131 -5.14 -0.93 19.46
N GLU A 132 -5.83 -1.03 20.59
CA GLU A 132 -5.64 -2.04 21.65
C GLU A 132 -6.93 -2.81 21.88
N ALA A 133 -6.90 -3.82 22.76
CA ALA A 133 -8.12 -4.53 23.16
C ALA A 133 -9.15 -3.57 23.77
N GLY A 134 -10.37 -3.60 23.28
CA GLY A 134 -11.46 -2.69 23.63
C GLY A 134 -11.59 -1.49 22.69
N ASP A 135 -10.69 -1.30 21.74
CA ASP A 135 -10.78 -0.24 20.74
C ASP A 135 -11.62 -0.64 19.52
N HIS A 136 -12.02 0.36 18.77
CA HIS A 136 -12.88 0.23 17.61
C HIS A 136 -12.30 1.03 16.41
N PHE A 137 -12.55 0.56 15.20
CA PHE A 137 -12.33 1.34 13.98
C PHE A 137 -13.43 1.08 12.94
N ILE A 138 -13.53 1.96 11.96
CA ILE A 138 -14.53 1.89 10.88
C ILE A 138 -13.83 1.58 9.57
N THR A 139 -14.43 0.74 8.73
CA THR A 139 -13.94 0.48 7.37
C THR A 139 -15.09 0.40 6.38
N SER A 140 -14.80 0.70 5.10
CA SER A 140 -15.71 0.35 4.01
C SER A 140 -15.98 -1.15 4.00
N SER A 141 -17.20 -1.57 3.72
CA SER A 141 -17.56 -2.97 3.49
C SER A 141 -16.97 -3.50 2.18
N SER A 142 -16.74 -2.60 1.22
CA SER A 142 -16.10 -2.91 -0.07
C SER A 142 -14.58 -2.81 0.07
N ILE A 143 -13.94 -3.86 0.57
CA ILE A 143 -12.48 -4.01 0.68
C ILE A 143 -12.05 -5.42 0.27
N TYR A 144 -10.77 -5.63 0.07
CA TYR A 144 -10.21 -6.95 -0.23
C TYR A 144 -10.66 -8.00 0.79
N GLY A 145 -11.14 -9.15 0.31
CA GLY A 145 -11.70 -10.20 1.18
C GLY A 145 -10.74 -10.72 2.26
N GLY A 146 -9.42 -10.72 2.00
CA GLY A 146 -8.41 -11.04 3.01
C GLY A 146 -8.37 -10.00 4.13
N THR A 147 -8.45 -8.72 3.80
CA THR A 147 -8.50 -7.61 4.77
C THR A 147 -9.82 -7.62 5.54
N TYR A 148 -10.93 -7.90 4.87
CA TYR A 148 -12.22 -8.10 5.54
C TYR A 148 -12.12 -9.19 6.62
N ASN A 149 -11.56 -10.36 6.27
CA ASN A 149 -11.39 -11.45 7.23
C ASN A 149 -10.40 -11.11 8.36
N LEU A 150 -9.30 -10.39 8.05
CA LEU A 150 -8.36 -9.90 9.04
C LEU A 150 -9.07 -9.05 10.10
N PHE A 151 -9.89 -8.11 9.67
CA PHE A 151 -10.57 -7.16 10.55
C PHE A 151 -11.74 -7.80 11.28
N ASN A 152 -12.60 -8.55 10.57
CA ASN A 152 -13.82 -9.14 11.15
C ASN A 152 -13.55 -10.34 12.06
N VAL A 153 -12.50 -11.12 11.81
CA VAL A 153 -12.25 -12.37 12.53
C VAL A 153 -10.98 -12.30 13.38
N THR A 154 -9.85 -11.95 12.77
CA THR A 154 -8.56 -12.06 13.44
C THR A 154 -8.37 -10.95 14.49
N MET A 155 -8.63 -9.70 14.14
CA MET A 155 -8.50 -8.59 15.10
C MET A 155 -9.56 -8.62 16.20
N ARG A 156 -10.77 -9.11 15.89
CA ARG A 156 -11.79 -9.34 16.92
C ARG A 156 -11.33 -10.33 18.00
N LYS A 157 -10.54 -11.36 17.65
CA LYS A 157 -9.93 -12.27 18.63
C LYS A 157 -8.92 -11.57 19.54
N MET A 158 -8.39 -10.44 19.11
CA MET A 158 -7.48 -9.58 19.89
C MET A 158 -8.24 -8.51 20.68
N GLY A 159 -9.57 -8.53 20.65
CA GLY A 159 -10.42 -7.57 21.34
C GLY A 159 -10.61 -6.24 20.61
N ILE A 160 -10.18 -6.13 19.36
CA ILE A 160 -10.36 -4.93 18.53
C ILE A 160 -11.61 -5.11 17.66
N GLU A 161 -12.55 -4.19 17.76
CA GLU A 161 -13.80 -4.21 17.00
C GLU A 161 -13.70 -3.42 15.70
N CYS A 162 -14.36 -3.90 14.64
CA CYS A 162 -14.47 -3.22 13.37
C CYS A 162 -15.95 -3.10 12.95
N THR A 163 -16.37 -1.89 12.56
CA THR A 163 -17.66 -1.69 11.89
C THR A 163 -17.45 -1.50 10.39
N PHE A 164 -18.10 -2.35 9.61
CA PHE A 164 -18.13 -2.28 8.16
C PHE A 164 -19.29 -1.41 7.71
N VAL A 165 -19.04 -0.41 6.88
CA VAL A 165 -20.05 0.54 6.41
C VAL A 165 -20.13 0.56 4.88
N ASP A 166 -21.32 0.79 4.33
CA ASP A 166 -21.44 1.14 2.93
C ASP A 166 -20.83 2.54 2.69
N GLN A 167 -19.75 2.58 1.90
CA GLN A 167 -19.05 3.83 1.62
C GLN A 167 -19.90 4.86 0.85
N ASN A 168 -21.02 4.45 0.26
CA ASN A 168 -21.91 5.31 -0.51
C ASN A 168 -22.96 6.03 0.36
N LEU A 169 -23.10 5.65 1.63
CA LEU A 169 -24.00 6.33 2.56
C LEU A 169 -23.66 7.82 2.69
N PRO A 170 -24.69 8.68 2.93
CA PRO A 170 -24.47 10.08 3.29
C PRO A 170 -23.59 10.24 4.53
N GLU A 171 -22.89 11.38 4.61
CA GLU A 171 -21.93 11.68 5.69
C GLU A 171 -22.59 11.64 7.06
N GLU A 172 -23.84 12.14 7.17
CA GLU A 172 -24.63 12.14 8.42
C GLU A 172 -24.99 10.73 8.90
N GLU A 173 -25.17 9.79 8.00
CA GLU A 173 -25.43 8.37 8.35
C GLU A 173 -24.11 7.71 8.77
N LEU A 174 -23.02 7.94 8.06
CA LEU A 174 -21.69 7.42 8.39
C LEU A 174 -21.21 7.90 9.76
N ALA A 175 -21.50 9.16 10.14
CA ALA A 175 -21.13 9.74 11.43
C ALA A 175 -21.73 8.95 12.62
N LYS A 176 -22.88 8.29 12.45
CA LYS A 176 -23.53 7.52 13.53
C LYS A 176 -22.76 6.25 13.93
N TYR A 177 -21.84 5.77 13.10
CA TYR A 177 -21.03 4.59 13.40
C TYR A 177 -19.80 4.89 14.28
N PHE A 178 -19.47 6.18 14.48
CA PHE A 178 -18.36 6.55 15.35
C PHE A 178 -18.74 6.36 16.83
N LYS A 179 -17.89 5.64 17.54
CA LYS A 179 -17.98 5.37 18.98
C LYS A 179 -16.91 6.17 19.72
N PRO A 180 -17.04 6.40 21.06
CA PRO A 180 -16.00 7.07 21.85
C PRO A 180 -14.61 6.44 21.72
N ASN A 181 -14.56 5.10 21.57
CA ASN A 181 -13.35 4.30 21.41
C ASN A 181 -12.95 4.06 19.95
N THR A 182 -13.53 4.79 18.97
CA THR A 182 -13.09 4.73 17.57
C THR A 182 -11.71 5.37 17.44
N LYS A 183 -10.78 4.65 16.79
CA LYS A 183 -9.37 5.05 16.64
C LYS A 183 -8.94 5.32 15.20
N ALA A 184 -9.66 4.81 14.21
CA ALA A 184 -9.30 4.99 12.79
C ALA A 184 -10.52 4.82 11.87
N VAL A 185 -10.36 5.34 10.66
CA VAL A 185 -11.15 4.97 9.49
C VAL A 185 -10.22 4.32 8.47
N PHE A 186 -10.63 3.19 7.86
CA PHE A 186 -9.87 2.48 6.84
C PHE A 186 -10.67 2.38 5.54
N GLY A 187 -9.98 2.48 4.39
CA GLY A 187 -10.57 2.27 3.06
C GLY A 187 -9.54 1.83 2.04
N GLU A 188 -9.99 1.46 0.84
CA GLU A 188 -9.13 1.16 -0.31
C GLU A 188 -9.37 2.19 -1.41
N THR A 189 -8.32 2.76 -1.99
CA THR A 189 -8.43 3.73 -3.12
C THR A 189 -9.32 3.19 -4.23
N ILE A 190 -9.07 1.95 -4.64
CA ILE A 190 -9.88 1.18 -5.59
C ILE A 190 -10.07 -0.20 -4.98
N THR A 191 -11.31 -0.61 -4.81
CA THR A 191 -11.65 -1.84 -4.10
C THR A 191 -11.44 -3.11 -4.93
N ASN A 192 -11.22 -4.23 -4.27
CA ASN A 192 -11.07 -5.55 -4.88
C ASN A 192 -12.14 -6.51 -4.32
N PRO A 193 -13.03 -7.11 -5.13
CA PRO A 193 -12.99 -7.20 -6.59
C PRO A 193 -13.88 -6.22 -7.36
N THR A 194 -14.63 -5.38 -6.70
CA THR A 194 -15.74 -4.59 -7.27
C THR A 194 -15.30 -3.33 -8.03
N VAL A 195 -14.02 -2.92 -7.88
CA VAL A 195 -13.38 -1.75 -8.50
C VAL A 195 -14.07 -0.41 -8.26
N THR A 196 -14.76 -0.28 -7.12
CA THR A 196 -15.36 0.99 -6.69
C THR A 196 -14.28 1.97 -6.24
N VAL A 197 -14.52 3.27 -6.35
CA VAL A 197 -13.57 4.33 -5.96
C VAL A 197 -13.98 4.92 -4.62
N PHE A 198 -12.99 5.11 -3.74
CA PHE A 198 -13.18 5.68 -2.41
C PHE A 198 -13.26 7.21 -2.46
N ASP A 199 -14.22 7.80 -1.74
CA ASP A 199 -14.30 9.27 -1.61
C ASP A 199 -13.44 9.76 -0.45
N PHE A 200 -12.19 10.09 -0.75
CA PHE A 200 -11.19 10.50 0.26
C PHE A 200 -11.65 11.70 1.09
N GLU A 201 -12.12 12.77 0.44
CA GLU A 201 -12.46 14.00 1.15
C GLU A 201 -13.64 13.81 2.10
N LYS A 202 -14.63 13.01 1.72
CA LYS A 202 -15.76 12.64 2.59
C LYS A 202 -15.26 11.94 3.85
N PHE A 203 -14.46 10.90 3.68
CA PHE A 203 -13.98 10.11 4.80
C PHE A 203 -12.88 10.81 5.62
N ALA A 204 -12.07 11.68 5.02
CA ALA A 204 -11.12 12.53 5.73
C ALA A 204 -11.84 13.53 6.65
N ARG A 205 -12.88 14.21 6.15
CA ARG A 205 -13.69 15.11 7.00
C ARG A 205 -14.32 14.37 8.17
N LEU A 206 -14.89 13.19 7.94
CA LEU A 206 -15.48 12.35 8.99
C LEU A 206 -14.44 11.92 10.02
N ALA A 207 -13.32 11.36 9.56
CA ALA A 207 -12.25 10.87 10.44
C ALA A 207 -11.68 12.01 11.30
N HIS A 208 -11.26 13.10 10.67
CA HIS A 208 -10.66 14.25 11.37
C HIS A 208 -11.68 14.97 12.26
N GLY A 209 -12.95 15.06 11.85
CA GLY A 209 -14.03 15.61 12.68
C GLY A 209 -14.26 14.83 13.98
N HIS A 210 -13.89 13.56 14.00
CA HIS A 210 -13.91 12.69 15.19
C HIS A 210 -12.54 12.51 15.85
N GLY A 211 -11.49 13.22 15.38
CA GLY A 211 -10.15 13.18 15.94
C GLY A 211 -9.45 11.84 15.75
N VAL A 212 -9.65 11.19 14.61
CA VAL A 212 -8.99 9.91 14.24
C VAL A 212 -8.38 9.99 12.85
N PRO A 213 -7.29 9.23 12.55
CA PRO A 213 -6.67 9.24 11.24
C PRO A 213 -7.50 8.47 10.21
N LEU A 214 -7.34 8.87 8.93
CA LEU A 214 -7.76 8.13 7.76
C LEU A 214 -6.60 7.29 7.23
N ILE A 215 -6.78 5.96 7.19
CA ILE A 215 -5.83 4.97 6.67
C ILE A 215 -6.35 4.45 5.34
N VAL A 216 -5.52 4.43 4.30
CA VAL A 216 -5.93 4.03 2.96
C VAL A 216 -4.98 3.00 2.36
N ASP A 217 -5.51 1.87 1.93
CA ASP A 217 -4.78 0.93 1.09
C ASP A 217 -4.78 1.43 -0.37
N ASN A 218 -3.61 1.87 -0.86
CA ASN A 218 -3.43 2.45 -2.19
C ASN A 218 -2.82 1.46 -3.20
N THR A 219 -3.03 0.17 -2.97
CA THR A 219 -2.40 -0.92 -3.75
C THR A 219 -2.71 -0.84 -5.25
N PHE A 220 -3.96 -0.59 -5.65
CA PHE A 220 -4.35 -0.64 -7.06
C PHE A 220 -4.03 0.64 -7.82
N ALA A 221 -4.23 1.81 -7.22
CA ALA A 221 -3.89 3.07 -7.88
C ALA A 221 -2.37 3.30 -7.92
N THR A 222 -1.65 2.87 -6.91
CA THR A 222 -0.23 3.20 -6.69
C THR A 222 0.00 4.72 -6.58
N PRO A 223 1.14 5.21 -6.09
CA PRO A 223 1.42 6.65 -6.07
C PRO A 223 1.54 7.28 -7.45
N ILE A 224 1.54 6.47 -8.52
CA ILE A 224 1.55 6.99 -9.90
C ILE A 224 0.21 7.60 -10.27
N ASN A 225 -0.90 6.92 -9.93
CA ASN A 225 -2.24 7.37 -10.33
C ASN A 225 -2.95 8.16 -9.23
N CYS A 226 -2.68 7.84 -7.95
CA CYS A 226 -3.26 8.52 -6.80
C CYS A 226 -2.26 8.65 -5.66
N ARG A 227 -2.23 9.80 -5.03
CA ARG A 227 -1.52 10.04 -3.76
C ARG A 227 -2.53 10.47 -2.71
N PRO A 228 -3.03 9.54 -1.89
CA PRO A 228 -4.11 9.79 -0.94
C PRO A 228 -3.83 10.92 0.07
N PHE A 229 -2.56 11.20 0.36
CA PHE A 229 -2.17 12.33 1.23
C PHE A 229 -2.58 13.70 0.69
N GLU A 230 -2.69 13.86 -0.63
CA GLU A 230 -3.18 15.10 -1.26
C GLU A 230 -4.67 15.32 -1.03
N TRP A 231 -5.39 14.27 -0.59
CA TRP A 231 -6.84 14.23 -0.40
C TRP A 231 -7.26 14.00 1.05
N GLY A 232 -6.31 14.10 1.99
CA GLY A 232 -6.58 14.06 3.43
C GLY A 232 -6.38 12.70 4.11
N ALA A 233 -5.82 11.70 3.44
CA ALA A 233 -5.35 10.51 4.12
C ALA A 233 -4.14 10.81 5.02
N ASP A 234 -4.01 10.09 6.12
CA ASP A 234 -2.91 10.26 7.08
C ASP A 234 -1.88 9.15 6.96
N ILE A 235 -2.35 7.92 6.79
CA ILE A 235 -1.53 6.72 6.64
C ILE A 235 -1.92 6.01 5.34
N VAL A 236 -0.93 5.57 4.58
CA VAL A 236 -1.14 4.76 3.37
C VAL A 236 -0.50 3.40 3.55
N THR A 237 -1.21 2.35 3.15
CA THR A 237 -0.69 0.99 3.08
C THR A 237 -0.63 0.51 1.63
N HIS A 238 0.24 -0.46 1.37
CA HIS A 238 0.36 -1.13 0.08
C HIS A 238 0.62 -2.61 0.24
N SER A 239 -0.02 -3.42 -0.58
CA SER A 239 0.54 -4.71 -0.97
C SER A 239 1.54 -4.48 -2.09
N THR A 240 2.83 -4.41 -1.76
CA THR A 240 3.89 -4.22 -2.78
C THR A 240 4.02 -5.43 -3.71
N THR A 241 3.40 -6.56 -3.35
CA THR A 241 3.23 -7.78 -4.16
C THR A 241 2.61 -7.52 -5.54
N LYS A 242 1.84 -6.41 -5.68
CA LYS A 242 1.00 -6.10 -6.83
C LYS A 242 1.77 -5.25 -7.84
N TYR A 243 1.20 -4.17 -8.36
CA TYR A 243 1.85 -3.31 -9.36
C TYR A 243 3.26 -2.85 -8.99
N MET A 244 3.56 -2.62 -7.71
CA MET A 244 4.89 -2.16 -7.30
C MET A 244 5.98 -3.17 -7.65
N ASP A 245 5.80 -4.46 -7.36
CA ASP A 245 6.64 -5.56 -7.85
C ASP A 245 6.40 -5.77 -9.35
N GLY A 246 5.13 -5.96 -9.74
CA GLY A 246 4.63 -6.03 -11.10
C GLY A 246 5.04 -7.28 -11.90
N GLN A 247 5.81 -8.18 -11.32
CA GLN A 247 6.34 -9.39 -11.95
C GLN A 247 5.83 -10.69 -11.30
N GLY A 248 5.09 -10.58 -10.18
CA GLY A 248 4.64 -11.73 -9.41
C GLY A 248 5.78 -12.52 -8.76
N VAL A 249 6.89 -11.85 -8.43
CA VAL A 249 8.12 -12.49 -7.92
C VAL A 249 8.18 -12.46 -6.41
N SER A 250 7.85 -11.32 -5.77
CA SER A 250 8.01 -11.16 -4.33
C SER A 250 6.75 -10.70 -3.62
N VAL A 251 6.44 -11.36 -2.51
CA VAL A 251 5.39 -10.91 -1.59
C VAL A 251 5.98 -9.83 -0.68
N GLY A 252 5.23 -8.74 -0.49
CA GLY A 252 5.64 -7.66 0.39
C GLY A 252 4.52 -6.67 0.66
N GLY A 253 4.78 -5.76 1.58
CA GLY A 253 3.90 -4.64 1.93
C GLY A 253 4.70 -3.41 2.32
N CYS A 254 4.03 -2.29 2.44
CA CYS A 254 4.61 -1.04 2.89
C CYS A 254 3.56 -0.23 3.67
N ILE A 255 4.03 0.50 4.69
CA ILE A 255 3.25 1.51 5.39
C ILE A 255 3.98 2.83 5.20
N VAL A 256 3.23 3.88 4.85
CA VAL A 256 3.74 5.25 4.70
C VAL A 256 2.93 6.18 5.59
N ASP A 257 3.61 7.04 6.34
CA ASP A 257 3.01 8.08 7.16
C ASP A 257 3.17 9.44 6.49
N SER A 258 2.08 10.20 6.40
CA SER A 258 2.10 11.59 5.91
C SER A 258 2.78 12.54 6.90
N GLY A 259 2.76 12.22 8.20
CA GLY A 259 3.16 13.11 9.28
C GLY A 259 2.24 14.30 9.49
N ASN A 260 1.01 14.25 8.96
CA ASN A 260 0.04 15.35 9.06
C ASN A 260 -0.94 15.20 10.22
N PHE A 261 -1.18 13.98 10.70
CA PHE A 261 -2.07 13.76 11.83
C PHE A 261 -1.40 14.21 13.15
N ASP A 262 -2.04 15.10 13.88
CA ASP A 262 -1.53 15.61 15.17
C ASP A 262 -1.93 14.67 16.30
N TRP A 263 -1.07 13.68 16.58
CA TRP A 263 -1.28 12.71 17.67
C TRP A 263 -1.45 13.39 19.03
N MET A 264 -0.66 14.44 19.30
CA MET A 264 -0.68 15.14 20.60
C MET A 264 -1.97 15.94 20.81
N ALA A 265 -2.60 16.47 19.75
CA ALA A 265 -3.91 17.12 19.85
C ALA A 265 -5.01 16.12 20.25
N HIS A 266 -4.79 14.82 20.02
CA HIS A 266 -5.74 13.74 20.31
C HIS A 266 -5.17 12.69 21.28
N LYS A 267 -4.27 13.11 22.19
CA LYS A 267 -3.50 12.22 23.08
C LYS A 267 -4.35 11.26 23.91
N GLU A 268 -5.55 11.66 24.32
CA GLU A 268 -6.47 10.81 25.07
C GLU A 268 -6.95 9.57 24.27
N LYS A 269 -6.97 9.69 22.95
CA LYS A 269 -7.31 8.58 22.05
C LYS A 269 -6.13 7.68 21.77
N PHE A 270 -4.90 8.20 21.79
CA PHE A 270 -3.69 7.49 21.33
C PHE A 270 -2.61 7.42 22.42
N PRO A 271 -2.93 6.82 23.60
CA PRO A 271 -1.97 6.75 24.70
C PRO A 271 -0.69 6.03 24.30
N GLY A 272 -0.75 4.97 23.49
CA GLY A 272 0.43 4.23 23.03
C GLY A 272 1.45 5.04 22.22
N LEU A 273 1.08 6.23 21.70
CA LEU A 273 2.00 7.18 21.05
C LEU A 273 2.32 8.40 21.93
N CYS A 274 1.41 8.76 22.83
CA CYS A 274 1.39 10.06 23.51
C CYS A 274 1.65 9.98 25.02
N THR A 275 1.88 8.77 25.57
CA THR A 275 2.27 8.58 26.97
C THR A 275 3.62 7.86 27.05
N PRO A 276 4.31 7.92 28.22
CA PRO A 276 5.56 7.22 28.42
C PRO A 276 5.47 5.71 28.15
N ASP A 277 6.33 5.19 27.30
CA ASP A 277 6.38 3.77 26.93
C ASP A 277 7.31 3.01 27.88
N GLU A 278 6.79 1.97 28.53
CA GLU A 278 7.55 1.17 29.50
C GLU A 278 8.65 0.32 28.87
N SER A 279 8.51 -0.05 27.58
CA SER A 279 9.49 -0.88 26.86
C SER A 279 10.71 -0.10 26.38
N TYR A 280 10.67 1.25 26.45
CA TYR A 280 11.75 2.15 26.06
C TYR A 280 12.01 3.26 27.07
N HIS A 281 12.20 2.89 28.34
CA HIS A 281 12.61 3.80 29.43
C HIS A 281 11.70 5.03 29.58
N GLY A 282 10.43 4.91 29.26
CA GLY A 282 9.43 5.97 29.43
C GLY A 282 9.48 7.05 28.36
N ILE A 283 10.00 6.77 27.16
CA ILE A 283 9.89 7.72 26.03
C ILE A 283 8.43 7.91 25.62
N THR A 284 8.07 9.12 25.22
CA THR A 284 6.80 9.42 24.52
C THR A 284 7.10 9.58 23.05
N TYR A 285 6.60 8.65 22.22
CA TYR A 285 6.96 8.63 20.78
C TYR A 285 6.60 9.92 20.06
N ALA A 286 5.38 10.44 20.28
CA ALA A 286 4.90 11.65 19.62
C ALA A 286 5.73 12.89 20.00
N GLU A 287 6.16 13.02 21.25
CA GLU A 287 7.01 14.13 21.71
C GLU A 287 8.43 14.01 21.16
N ARG A 288 9.03 12.79 21.22
CA ARG A 288 10.43 12.59 20.86
C ARG A 288 10.67 12.58 19.36
N PHE A 289 9.79 11.95 18.58
CA PHE A 289 9.98 11.72 17.15
C PHE A 289 9.08 12.58 16.26
N GLY A 290 8.15 13.34 16.84
CA GLY A 290 7.27 14.27 16.11
C GLY A 290 6.55 13.56 14.95
N LYS A 291 6.73 14.06 13.74
CA LYS A 291 6.11 13.51 12.53
C LYS A 291 6.51 12.06 12.20
N GLY A 292 7.63 11.57 12.72
CA GLY A 292 8.07 10.19 12.51
C GLY A 292 7.59 9.20 13.58
N ALA A 293 6.83 9.66 14.57
CA ALA A 293 6.44 8.87 15.74
C ALA A 293 5.73 7.56 15.39
N TYR A 294 4.80 7.60 14.45
CA TYR A 294 3.97 6.47 14.06
C TYR A 294 4.79 5.32 13.47
N ILE A 295 5.67 5.61 12.50
CA ILE A 295 6.53 4.59 11.88
C ILE A 295 7.63 4.15 12.87
N THR A 296 8.16 5.06 13.70
CA THR A 296 9.16 4.71 14.71
C THR A 296 8.57 3.70 15.71
N LYS A 297 7.37 3.93 16.23
CA LYS A 297 6.69 2.98 17.13
C LYS A 297 6.42 1.65 16.43
N ALA A 298 5.87 1.67 15.21
CA ALA A 298 5.61 0.46 14.46
C ALA A 298 6.88 -0.38 14.23
N THR A 299 8.02 0.26 13.99
CA THR A 299 9.32 -0.41 13.83
C THR A 299 9.87 -0.90 15.16
N ALA A 300 9.91 -0.03 16.17
CA ALA A 300 10.53 -0.31 17.46
C ALA A 300 9.77 -1.35 18.30
N GLN A 301 8.45 -1.41 18.16
CA GLN A 301 7.60 -2.38 18.86
C GLN A 301 7.10 -3.48 17.94
N LEU A 302 6.24 -3.18 16.97
CA LEU A 302 5.53 -4.20 16.21
C LEU A 302 6.50 -5.03 15.34
N MET A 303 7.40 -4.38 14.60
CA MET A 303 8.36 -5.10 13.78
C MET A 303 9.35 -5.89 14.65
N ARG A 304 9.82 -5.30 15.76
CA ARG A 304 10.70 -5.97 16.72
C ARG A 304 10.07 -7.25 17.28
N ASP A 305 8.80 -7.19 17.68
CA ASP A 305 8.16 -8.24 18.46
C ASP A 305 7.48 -9.29 17.56
N LEU A 306 6.83 -8.86 16.47
CA LEU A 306 6.08 -9.74 15.56
C LEU A 306 6.90 -10.19 14.34
N GLY A 307 7.93 -9.43 13.95
CA GLY A 307 8.93 -9.86 12.99
C GLY A 307 8.47 -9.97 11.54
N SER A 308 7.43 -9.26 11.11
CA SER A 308 6.91 -9.32 9.74
C SER A 308 7.77 -8.51 8.75
N ILE A 309 9.09 -8.69 8.80
CA ILE A 309 10.03 -8.02 7.89
C ILE A 309 10.03 -8.66 6.50
N GLN A 310 10.21 -7.86 5.48
CA GLN A 310 10.50 -8.34 4.12
C GLN A 310 11.99 -8.74 4.02
N ALA A 311 12.29 -9.85 3.37
CA ALA A 311 13.68 -10.23 3.11
C ALA A 311 14.40 -9.18 2.25
N PRO A 312 15.67 -8.81 2.55
CA PRO A 312 16.41 -7.80 1.78
C PRO A 312 16.49 -8.10 0.27
N GLN A 313 16.57 -9.37 -0.10
CA GLN A 313 16.54 -9.78 -1.51
C GLN A 313 15.19 -9.46 -2.16
N ASN A 314 14.07 -9.66 -1.46
CA ASN A 314 12.74 -9.31 -1.96
C ASN A 314 12.58 -7.78 -2.06
N ALA A 315 13.14 -7.02 -1.13
CA ALA A 315 13.19 -5.56 -1.22
C ALA A 315 13.99 -5.09 -2.45
N PHE A 316 15.10 -5.77 -2.78
CA PHE A 316 15.85 -5.51 -4.01
C PHE A 316 15.00 -5.78 -5.27
N TYR A 317 14.28 -6.90 -5.36
CA TYR A 317 13.38 -7.18 -6.49
C TYR A 317 12.27 -6.12 -6.58
N LEU A 318 11.69 -5.73 -5.45
CA LEU A 318 10.72 -4.65 -5.39
C LEU A 318 11.30 -3.34 -5.94
N ASN A 319 12.56 -2.99 -5.62
CA ASN A 319 13.20 -1.81 -6.18
C ASN A 319 13.26 -1.83 -7.71
N LEU A 320 13.57 -3.00 -8.31
CA LEU A 320 13.56 -3.15 -9.78
C LEU A 320 12.16 -2.93 -10.35
N GLY A 321 11.12 -3.43 -9.67
CA GLY A 321 9.72 -3.16 -10.04
C GLY A 321 9.36 -1.68 -9.98
N LEU A 322 9.76 -0.99 -8.90
CA LEU A 322 9.49 0.43 -8.70
C LEU A 322 10.15 1.31 -9.77
N GLU A 323 11.34 0.95 -10.25
CA GLU A 323 12.05 1.72 -11.28
C GLU A 323 11.29 1.80 -12.62
N THR A 324 10.40 0.84 -12.89
CA THR A 324 9.58 0.81 -14.11
C THR A 324 8.09 1.02 -13.83
N LEU A 325 7.70 1.32 -12.60
CA LEU A 325 6.30 1.39 -12.19
C LEU A 325 5.50 2.39 -13.03
N SER A 326 6.02 3.59 -13.23
CA SER A 326 5.35 4.66 -13.97
C SER A 326 4.97 4.24 -15.39
N VAL A 327 5.92 3.74 -16.17
CA VAL A 327 5.66 3.30 -17.55
C VAL A 327 4.73 2.07 -17.61
N ARG A 328 4.78 1.20 -16.60
CA ARG A 328 3.87 0.06 -16.52
C ARG A 328 2.45 0.50 -16.19
N MET A 329 2.27 1.42 -15.23
CA MET A 329 0.94 1.93 -14.87
C MET A 329 0.26 2.63 -16.05
N GLU A 330 0.98 3.47 -16.82
CA GLU A 330 0.45 4.07 -18.05
C GLU A 330 -0.05 3.01 -19.03
N ARG A 331 0.74 1.94 -19.26
CA ARG A 331 0.37 0.86 -20.16
C ARG A 331 -0.83 0.06 -19.62
N HIS A 332 -0.86 -0.27 -18.32
CA HIS A 332 -1.98 -0.97 -17.69
C HIS A 332 -3.30 -0.19 -17.85
N CYS A 333 -3.32 1.10 -17.51
CA CYS A 333 -4.50 1.94 -17.63
C CYS A 333 -4.99 2.06 -19.08
N LYS A 334 -4.07 2.28 -20.03
CA LYS A 334 -4.39 2.37 -21.44
C LYS A 334 -4.98 1.06 -21.99
N ASN A 335 -4.37 -0.07 -21.65
CA ASN A 335 -4.85 -1.37 -22.06
C ASN A 335 -6.23 -1.68 -21.44
N ALA A 336 -6.39 -1.45 -20.12
CA ALA A 336 -7.66 -1.69 -19.42
C ALA A 336 -8.80 -0.86 -20.00
N LEU A 337 -8.57 0.41 -20.29
CA LEU A 337 -9.58 1.27 -20.93
C LEU A 337 -9.99 0.76 -22.32
N LYS A 338 -9.03 0.28 -23.12
CA LYS A 338 -9.32 -0.28 -24.45
C LYS A 338 -10.13 -1.58 -24.34
N VAL A 339 -9.73 -2.48 -23.42
CA VAL A 339 -10.43 -3.74 -23.17
C VAL A 339 -11.83 -3.48 -22.60
N ALA A 340 -11.98 -2.56 -21.65
CA ALA A 340 -13.27 -2.20 -21.05
C ALA A 340 -14.25 -1.63 -22.10
N LYS A 341 -13.77 -0.78 -23.03
CA LYS A 341 -14.58 -0.28 -24.16
C LYS A 341 -15.05 -1.41 -25.07
N TYR A 342 -14.17 -2.35 -25.40
CA TYR A 342 -14.53 -3.54 -26.18
C TYR A 342 -15.61 -4.37 -25.48
N LEU A 343 -15.40 -4.70 -24.20
CA LEU A 343 -16.36 -5.47 -23.40
C LEU A 343 -17.73 -4.76 -23.35
N LYS A 344 -17.75 -3.45 -23.10
CA LYS A 344 -19.00 -2.65 -23.03
C LYS A 344 -19.77 -2.65 -24.35
N SER A 345 -19.08 -2.78 -25.50
CA SER A 345 -19.71 -2.81 -26.82
C SER A 345 -20.11 -4.21 -27.28
N ASN A 346 -19.75 -5.27 -26.56
CA ASN A 346 -19.98 -6.66 -26.95
C ASN A 346 -21.33 -7.15 -26.42
N ASP A 347 -22.19 -7.69 -27.30
CA ASP A 347 -23.55 -8.14 -27.01
C ASP A 347 -23.63 -9.36 -26.09
N LYS A 348 -22.52 -10.09 -25.90
CA LYS A 348 -22.41 -11.25 -25.00
C LYS A 348 -22.06 -10.85 -23.55
N ILE A 349 -21.74 -9.58 -23.33
CA ILE A 349 -21.42 -9.03 -22.00
C ILE A 349 -22.70 -8.42 -21.40
N ASP A 350 -22.92 -8.70 -20.13
CA ASP A 350 -24.07 -8.19 -19.39
C ASP A 350 -23.82 -6.80 -18.81
N TRP A 351 -22.73 -6.65 -18.09
CA TRP A 351 -22.28 -5.38 -17.52
C TRP A 351 -20.76 -5.31 -17.43
N VAL A 352 -20.24 -4.07 -17.34
CA VAL A 352 -18.82 -3.76 -17.13
C VAL A 352 -18.72 -2.63 -16.12
N HIS A 353 -17.91 -2.84 -15.08
CA HIS A 353 -17.47 -1.82 -14.13
C HIS A 353 -16.00 -1.50 -14.31
N PHE A 354 -15.71 -0.26 -14.64
CA PHE A 354 -14.38 0.31 -14.75
C PHE A 354 -14.48 1.83 -14.66
N ALA A 355 -13.94 2.42 -13.61
CA ALA A 355 -14.19 3.82 -13.27
C ALA A 355 -13.67 4.84 -14.32
N ASP A 356 -12.74 4.44 -15.22
CA ASP A 356 -12.34 5.28 -16.36
C ASP A 356 -13.32 5.26 -17.54
N LEU A 357 -14.38 4.42 -17.52
CA LEU A 357 -15.42 4.43 -18.53
C LEU A 357 -16.42 5.55 -18.28
N ASN A 358 -16.71 6.32 -19.33
CA ASN A 358 -17.83 7.27 -19.30
C ASN A 358 -19.15 6.56 -18.96
N GLY A 359 -19.85 7.05 -17.93
CA GLY A 359 -21.11 6.50 -17.46
C GLY A 359 -20.98 5.37 -16.45
N ASP A 360 -19.78 5.07 -15.98
CA ASP A 360 -19.57 4.32 -14.73
C ASP A 360 -19.94 5.21 -13.54
N GLU A 361 -20.55 4.64 -12.51
CA GLU A 361 -21.03 5.38 -11.33
C GLU A 361 -19.90 6.10 -10.56
N TYR A 362 -18.67 5.55 -10.61
CA TYR A 362 -17.49 6.11 -9.94
C TYR A 362 -16.66 7.00 -10.86
N HIS A 363 -17.08 7.22 -12.11
CA HIS A 363 -16.29 7.98 -13.09
C HIS A 363 -15.92 9.39 -12.59
N ALA A 364 -16.85 10.09 -11.97
CA ALA A 364 -16.62 11.43 -11.45
C ALA A 364 -15.54 11.47 -10.34
N LEU A 365 -15.57 10.50 -9.42
CA LEU A 365 -14.54 10.35 -8.37
C LEU A 365 -13.19 9.94 -8.98
N ALA A 366 -13.22 9.04 -9.96
CA ALA A 366 -12.00 8.63 -10.67
C ALA A 366 -11.32 9.82 -11.38
N GLN A 367 -12.08 10.63 -12.11
CA GLN A 367 -11.54 11.82 -12.77
C GLN A 367 -11.03 12.87 -11.79
N LYS A 368 -11.64 12.97 -10.61
CA LYS A 368 -11.20 13.90 -9.56
C LYS A 368 -9.86 13.46 -8.92
N TYR A 369 -9.77 12.22 -8.52
CA TYR A 369 -8.63 11.70 -7.73
C TYR A 369 -7.52 11.09 -8.58
N MET A 370 -7.85 10.58 -9.76
CA MET A 370 -6.97 9.81 -10.64
C MET A 370 -7.12 10.23 -12.12
N PRO A 371 -6.90 11.51 -12.46
CA PRO A 371 -7.19 12.04 -13.81
C PRO A 371 -6.36 11.41 -14.93
N ASN A 372 -5.25 10.74 -14.60
CA ASN A 372 -4.34 10.10 -15.55
C ASN A 372 -4.63 8.60 -15.75
N GLY A 373 -5.72 8.09 -15.15
CA GLY A 373 -6.13 6.68 -15.18
C GLY A 373 -6.17 6.07 -13.79
N THR A 374 -7.02 5.06 -13.60
CA THR A 374 -7.26 4.43 -12.31
C THR A 374 -6.30 3.27 -12.04
N CYS A 375 -6.45 2.19 -12.79
CA CYS A 375 -5.61 0.99 -12.68
C CYS A 375 -5.80 0.07 -13.91
N GLY A 376 -5.21 -1.11 -13.88
CA GLY A 376 -5.40 -2.15 -14.90
C GLY A 376 -6.45 -3.19 -14.53
N VAL A 377 -7.25 -2.99 -13.48
CA VAL A 377 -8.24 -3.98 -13.02
C VAL A 377 -9.65 -3.50 -13.35
N LEU A 378 -10.47 -4.38 -13.90
CA LEU A 378 -11.87 -4.13 -14.18
C LEU A 378 -12.73 -5.35 -13.78
N ALA A 379 -14.04 -5.13 -13.61
CA ALA A 379 -15.01 -6.17 -13.34
C ALA A 379 -16.07 -6.21 -14.45
N PHE A 380 -16.53 -7.40 -14.81
CA PHE A 380 -17.58 -7.58 -15.80
C PHE A 380 -18.32 -8.91 -15.61
N ALA A 381 -19.47 -9.07 -16.27
CA ALA A 381 -20.19 -10.34 -16.33
C ALA A 381 -20.48 -10.74 -17.77
N VAL A 382 -20.40 -12.06 -18.02
CA VAL A 382 -20.85 -12.68 -19.28
C VAL A 382 -22.34 -13.03 -19.18
N LYS A 383 -23.12 -12.73 -20.20
CA LYS A 383 -24.55 -13.11 -20.25
C LYS A 383 -24.73 -14.61 -20.11
N GLY A 384 -25.63 -15.01 -19.22
CA GLY A 384 -25.90 -16.41 -18.92
C GLY A 384 -25.34 -16.88 -17.57
N GLY A 385 -24.83 -15.93 -16.76
CA GLY A 385 -24.49 -16.14 -15.36
C GLY A 385 -23.26 -17.01 -15.12
N ARG A 386 -23.16 -17.58 -13.91
CA ARG A 386 -21.99 -18.31 -13.41
C ARG A 386 -21.48 -19.41 -14.36
N GLU A 387 -22.38 -20.23 -14.92
CA GLU A 387 -21.98 -21.34 -15.79
C GLU A 387 -21.30 -20.85 -17.07
N LYS A 388 -21.84 -19.80 -17.68
CA LYS A 388 -21.25 -19.17 -18.86
C LYS A 388 -19.93 -18.48 -18.54
N SER A 389 -19.84 -17.82 -17.40
CA SER A 389 -18.60 -17.21 -16.90
C SER A 389 -17.47 -18.26 -16.76
N ILE A 390 -17.75 -19.42 -16.20
CA ILE A 390 -16.78 -20.53 -16.07
C ILE A 390 -16.34 -21.03 -17.45
N LYS A 391 -17.30 -21.32 -18.38
CA LYS A 391 -16.98 -21.78 -19.73
C LYS A 391 -16.13 -20.75 -20.51
N PHE A 392 -16.44 -19.47 -20.36
CA PHE A 392 -15.66 -18.38 -20.94
C PHE A 392 -14.22 -18.40 -20.43
N MET A 393 -14.04 -18.50 -19.11
CA MET A 393 -12.70 -18.49 -18.52
C MET A 393 -11.87 -19.70 -18.96
N ASP A 394 -12.48 -20.89 -18.99
CA ASP A 394 -11.82 -22.12 -19.42
C ASP A 394 -11.47 -22.15 -20.92
N ALA A 395 -12.10 -21.27 -21.72
CA ALA A 395 -11.83 -21.14 -23.16
C ALA A 395 -10.73 -20.16 -23.53
N LEU A 396 -10.18 -19.40 -22.56
CA LEU A 396 -9.06 -18.48 -22.80
C LEU A 396 -7.76 -19.23 -23.15
N ASN A 397 -6.93 -18.63 -24.00
CA ASN A 397 -5.69 -19.25 -24.45
C ASN A 397 -4.45 -18.81 -23.65
N PHE A 398 -4.29 -17.52 -23.39
CA PHE A 398 -3.12 -17.00 -22.66
C PHE A 398 -3.46 -16.18 -21.41
N ILE A 399 -4.65 -15.59 -21.32
CA ILE A 399 -5.09 -14.92 -20.09
C ILE A 399 -5.29 -16.00 -19.01
N SER A 400 -4.50 -15.92 -17.95
CA SER A 400 -4.42 -16.99 -16.95
C SER A 400 -5.54 -16.89 -15.90
N ILE A 401 -6.10 -18.02 -15.50
CA ILE A 401 -6.93 -18.11 -14.30
C ILE A 401 -6.00 -18.12 -13.09
N ALA A 402 -6.00 -17.05 -12.29
CA ALA A 402 -5.11 -16.91 -11.14
C ALA A 402 -5.74 -16.08 -10.03
N THR A 403 -5.40 -16.40 -8.78
CA THR A 403 -5.76 -15.55 -7.62
C THR A 403 -4.97 -14.23 -7.61
N HIS A 404 -3.88 -14.15 -8.34
CA HIS A 404 -3.07 -12.95 -8.49
C HIS A 404 -3.81 -11.82 -9.21
N VAL A 405 -3.28 -10.60 -9.13
CA VAL A 405 -3.85 -9.39 -9.72
C VAL A 405 -2.77 -8.32 -9.81
N ALA A 406 -2.92 -7.37 -10.72
CA ALA A 406 -2.00 -6.24 -10.84
C ALA A 406 -0.55 -6.69 -11.15
N ASP A 407 -0.43 -7.52 -12.17
CA ASP A 407 0.79 -8.12 -12.70
C ASP A 407 0.99 -7.67 -14.16
N ALA A 408 2.22 -7.76 -14.64
CA ALA A 408 2.56 -7.52 -16.04
C ALA A 408 1.79 -8.43 -17.01
N LYS A 409 1.37 -9.62 -16.57
CA LYS A 409 0.57 -10.58 -17.35
C LYS A 409 -0.91 -10.47 -17.03
N SER A 410 -1.74 -10.54 -18.05
CA SER A 410 -3.19 -10.59 -17.89
C SER A 410 -3.63 -11.86 -17.16
N CYS A 411 -4.48 -11.68 -16.16
CA CYS A 411 -5.10 -12.80 -15.43
C CYS A 411 -6.51 -12.44 -14.99
N LEU A 412 -7.32 -13.46 -14.72
CA LEU A 412 -8.70 -13.26 -14.27
C LEU A 412 -9.09 -14.22 -13.14
N LEU A 413 -10.16 -13.86 -12.47
CA LEU A 413 -10.72 -14.59 -11.34
C LEU A 413 -12.24 -14.40 -11.31
N HIS A 414 -12.96 -15.48 -11.02
CA HIS A 414 -14.40 -15.45 -10.71
C HIS A 414 -14.59 -15.67 -9.21
N PRO A 415 -14.84 -14.64 -8.39
CA PRO A 415 -14.87 -14.75 -6.93
C PRO A 415 -15.80 -15.85 -6.43
N ALA A 416 -17.03 -15.91 -6.97
CA ALA A 416 -18.04 -16.87 -6.55
C ALA A 416 -17.67 -18.35 -6.77
N SER A 417 -16.80 -18.66 -7.74
CA SER A 417 -16.32 -20.04 -7.98
C SER A 417 -14.95 -20.33 -7.38
N HIS A 418 -14.21 -19.30 -6.95
CA HIS A 418 -12.82 -19.42 -6.44
C HIS A 418 -12.69 -18.93 -5.00
N THR A 419 -12.40 -17.65 -4.81
CA THR A 419 -12.00 -17.10 -3.50
C THR A 419 -13.15 -16.99 -2.48
N HIS A 420 -14.41 -16.96 -2.93
CA HIS A 420 -15.61 -16.86 -2.09
C HIS A 420 -16.54 -18.06 -2.28
N ARG A 421 -16.01 -19.19 -2.75
CA ARG A 421 -16.76 -20.39 -3.08
C ARG A 421 -17.61 -20.95 -1.92
N GLN A 422 -17.26 -20.64 -0.68
CA GLN A 422 -17.99 -21.04 0.50
C GLN A 422 -19.22 -20.18 0.80
N LEU A 423 -19.41 -19.04 0.12
CA LEU A 423 -20.55 -18.17 0.31
C LEU A 423 -21.71 -18.54 -0.62
N THR A 424 -22.94 -18.36 -0.14
CA THR A 424 -24.14 -18.43 -0.97
C THR A 424 -24.25 -17.18 -1.85
N ASP A 425 -25.12 -17.20 -2.86
CA ASP A 425 -25.35 -16.04 -3.73
C ASP A 425 -25.92 -14.83 -2.97
N GLU A 426 -26.72 -15.06 -1.92
CA GLU A 426 -27.22 -14.02 -1.01
C GLU A 426 -26.07 -13.39 -0.23
N GLN A 427 -25.20 -14.20 0.37
CA GLN A 427 -24.02 -13.73 1.11
C GLN A 427 -23.04 -12.99 0.20
N LEU A 428 -22.88 -13.41 -1.06
CA LEU A 428 -22.07 -12.68 -2.03
C LEU A 428 -22.64 -11.28 -2.30
N ARG A 429 -23.97 -11.17 -2.51
CA ARG A 429 -24.64 -9.88 -2.74
C ARG A 429 -24.57 -8.97 -1.51
N GLU A 430 -24.72 -9.52 -0.30
CA GLU A 430 -24.54 -8.80 0.95
C GLU A 430 -23.10 -8.26 1.10
N ALA A 431 -22.10 -8.99 0.58
CA ALA A 431 -20.72 -8.55 0.49
C ALA A 431 -20.44 -7.61 -0.71
N GLY A 432 -21.48 -7.20 -1.48
CA GLY A 432 -21.35 -6.34 -2.65
C GLY A 432 -20.78 -7.03 -3.89
N ILE A 433 -20.70 -8.37 -3.89
CA ILE A 433 -20.11 -9.15 -5.00
C ILE A 433 -21.23 -9.81 -5.82
N ALA A 434 -21.37 -9.43 -7.09
CA ALA A 434 -22.28 -10.10 -7.99
C ALA A 434 -21.86 -11.56 -8.21
N PRO A 435 -22.79 -12.54 -8.13
CA PRO A 435 -22.46 -13.97 -8.27
C PRO A 435 -21.85 -14.37 -9.63
N ASP A 436 -21.96 -13.53 -10.63
CA ASP A 436 -21.45 -13.68 -11.99
C ASP A 436 -20.23 -12.79 -12.30
N LEU A 437 -19.77 -12.03 -11.32
CA LEU A 437 -18.62 -11.12 -11.46
C LEU A 437 -17.35 -11.86 -11.87
N ILE A 438 -16.76 -11.43 -12.97
CA ILE A 438 -15.38 -11.77 -13.35
C ILE A 438 -14.50 -10.55 -13.10
N ARG A 439 -13.45 -10.69 -12.29
CA ARG A 439 -12.42 -9.69 -12.14
C ARG A 439 -11.30 -9.97 -13.14
N LEU A 440 -11.03 -9.04 -14.05
CA LEU A 440 -9.94 -9.10 -15.01
C LEU A 440 -8.85 -8.11 -14.60
N SER A 441 -7.64 -8.59 -14.42
CA SER A 441 -6.42 -7.80 -14.32
C SER A 441 -5.73 -7.77 -15.67
N VAL A 442 -5.81 -6.62 -16.32
CA VAL A 442 -5.24 -6.41 -17.65
C VAL A 442 -3.75 -6.12 -17.52
N GLY A 443 -2.94 -6.91 -18.20
CA GLY A 443 -1.49 -6.79 -18.21
C GLY A 443 -0.96 -5.74 -19.22
N ILE A 444 0.32 -5.82 -19.50
CA ILE A 444 1.02 -4.90 -20.42
C ILE A 444 1.25 -5.49 -21.80
N GLU A 445 0.65 -6.63 -22.11
CA GLU A 445 0.63 -7.25 -23.44
C GLU A 445 0.05 -6.29 -24.46
N ASP A 446 0.07 -6.63 -25.74
CA ASP A 446 -0.67 -5.90 -26.75
C ASP A 446 -2.19 -6.01 -26.49
N ALA A 447 -2.87 -4.86 -26.41
CA ALA A 447 -4.29 -4.83 -26.07
C ALA A 447 -5.19 -5.50 -27.10
N ASP A 448 -4.80 -5.53 -28.37
CA ASP A 448 -5.56 -6.22 -29.42
C ASP A 448 -5.43 -7.74 -29.29
N ASP A 449 -4.32 -8.24 -28.81
CA ASP A 449 -4.15 -9.68 -28.54
C ASP A 449 -4.99 -10.10 -27.32
N ILE A 450 -5.03 -9.26 -26.26
CA ILE A 450 -5.94 -9.48 -25.11
C ILE A 450 -7.40 -9.55 -25.58
N ILE A 451 -7.82 -8.60 -26.42
CA ILE A 451 -9.17 -8.55 -26.98
C ILE A 451 -9.46 -9.77 -27.84
N LYS A 452 -8.54 -10.20 -28.70
CA LYS A 452 -8.72 -11.41 -29.53
C LYS A 452 -8.87 -12.67 -28.67
N ASP A 453 -8.12 -12.79 -27.56
CA ASP A 453 -8.26 -13.95 -26.65
C ASP A 453 -9.64 -13.94 -25.97
N ILE A 454 -10.11 -12.78 -25.53
CA ILE A 454 -11.46 -12.62 -24.96
C ILE A 454 -12.53 -12.94 -26.02
N GLU A 455 -12.41 -12.41 -27.23
CA GLU A 455 -13.36 -12.61 -28.33
C GLU A 455 -13.49 -14.06 -28.72
N GLN A 456 -12.37 -14.78 -28.91
CA GLN A 456 -12.42 -16.18 -29.26
C GLN A 456 -13.02 -17.04 -28.13
N ALA A 457 -12.77 -16.71 -26.85
CA ALA A 457 -13.37 -17.38 -25.71
C ALA A 457 -14.89 -17.14 -25.64
N LEU A 458 -15.34 -15.88 -25.82
CA LEU A 458 -16.77 -15.53 -25.91
C LEU A 458 -17.46 -16.25 -27.07
N ASN A 459 -16.77 -16.51 -28.19
CA ASN A 459 -17.35 -17.20 -29.34
C ASN A 459 -17.52 -18.71 -29.14
N ARG A 460 -16.82 -19.29 -28.15
CA ARG A 460 -16.96 -20.71 -27.76
C ARG A 460 -17.98 -20.94 -26.65
N THR A 461 -18.55 -19.88 -26.10
CA THR A 461 -19.47 -19.89 -24.94
C THR A 461 -20.90 -19.55 -25.35
#